data_cb533743b6f2185e2ce5ed0c46116e94
#
_entry.id   cb533743b6f2185e2ce5ed0c46116e94
#
_cell.length_a   1.000
_cell.length_b   1.000
_cell.length_c   1.000
_cell.angle_alpha   90.00
_cell.angle_beta   90.00
_cell.angle_gamma   90.00
#
_symmetry.space_group_name_H-M   'P 1'
#
loop_
_entity.id
_entity.type
_entity.pdbx_description
1 polymer ?
#
loop_
_entity_poly.entity_id
_entity_poly.type
_entity_poly.pdbx_seq_one_letter_code
_entity_poly.pdbx_strand_id
1 'polypeptide(L)'
;FNLVSQKMGIHEWSYDNQVSEEERKKVPVKALEKTLKDIKLELEMGFDPFMACAEAERCLNCDVQTVFSGKLCIECDACVDICPTECITFTGDGEEDDLRSRLKAPAKNRDQALYVSDALKTSRVMVKDENICLHCGMCAERCPTGAWDMQKFFLQCAEAGAEAKRT
;
A
#
# COMPACT_ATOMS: atom_id res chain seq x y z
N PHE A 1 18.80 2.93 -4.66
CA PHE A 1 17.93 3.02 -3.47
C PHE A 1 17.55 1.63 -2.99
N ASN A 2 17.35 1.51 -1.69
CA ASN A 2 16.92 0.28 -1.06
C ASN A 2 15.50 0.44 -0.54
N LEU A 3 14.67 -0.58 -0.72
CA LEU A 3 13.39 -0.70 -0.05
C LEU A 3 13.61 -1.53 1.21
N VAL A 4 13.34 -0.94 2.36
CA VAL A 4 13.46 -1.59 3.66
C VAL A 4 12.09 -1.67 4.29
N SER A 5 11.73 -2.82 4.87
CA SER A 5 10.51 -2.96 5.63
C SER A 5 10.82 -3.11 7.12
N GLN A 6 10.00 -2.50 7.94
CA GLN A 6 10.02 -2.65 9.39
C GLN A 6 8.74 -3.36 9.83
N LYS A 7 8.91 -4.45 10.59
CA LYS A 7 7.80 -5.17 11.19
C LYS A 7 7.15 -4.28 12.25
N MET A 8 5.83 -4.14 12.16
CA MET A 8 5.03 -3.44 13.16
C MET A 8 4.18 -4.46 13.88
N GLY A 9 4.15 -4.43 15.20
CA GLY A 9 3.20 -5.24 15.99
C GLY A 9 1.77 -4.87 15.62
N ILE A 10 0.85 -5.83 15.66
CA ILE A 10 -0.55 -5.63 15.27
C ILE A 10 -1.22 -4.49 16.05
N HIS A 11 -0.79 -4.26 17.29
CA HIS A 11 -1.31 -3.20 18.17
C HIS A 11 -0.41 -1.97 18.26
N GLU A 12 0.75 -1.97 17.61
CA GLU A 12 1.73 -0.88 17.66
C GLU A 12 1.62 0.08 16.47
N TRP A 13 0.85 -0.27 15.46
CA TRP A 13 0.47 0.68 14.42
C TRP A 13 -0.72 1.51 14.90
N SER A 14 -0.56 2.12 16.07
CA SER A 14 -1.46 3.21 16.44
C SER A 14 -1.29 4.27 15.37
N TYR A 15 -2.38 4.70 14.79
CA TYR A 15 -2.42 5.87 13.93
C TYR A 15 -2.20 7.12 14.81
N ASP A 16 -1.07 7.18 15.50
CA ASP A 16 -0.61 8.38 16.20
C ASP A 16 -0.21 9.50 15.23
N ASN A 17 -0.65 9.35 13.99
CA ASN A 17 -0.61 10.46 13.07
C ASN A 17 -1.68 11.43 13.52
N GLN A 18 -1.22 12.53 14.01
CA GLN A 18 -2.02 13.74 14.04
C GLN A 18 -2.29 14.15 12.59
N VAL A 19 -3.19 13.42 11.94
CA VAL A 19 -3.62 13.77 10.59
C VAL A 19 -4.36 15.09 10.68
N SER A 20 -3.91 16.09 9.94
CA SER A 20 -4.59 17.38 9.86
C SER A 20 -5.96 17.17 9.22
N GLU A 21 -7.03 17.63 9.90
CA GLU A 21 -8.40 17.62 9.40
C GLU A 21 -8.71 18.83 8.49
N GLU A 22 -7.70 19.66 8.20
CA GLU A 22 -7.87 20.81 7.32
C GLU A 22 -8.31 20.39 5.91
N GLU A 23 -9.04 21.26 5.26
CA GLU A 23 -9.43 21.07 3.86
C GLU A 23 -8.19 21.02 2.95
N ARG A 24 -8.30 20.26 1.86
CA ARG A 24 -7.27 20.16 0.84
C ARG A 24 -6.87 21.54 0.32
N LYS A 25 -5.58 21.86 0.35
CA LYS A 25 -5.05 23.09 -0.22
C LYS A 25 -5.22 23.04 -1.75
N LYS A 26 -5.75 24.11 -2.29
CA LYS A 26 -5.86 24.26 -3.76
C LYS A 26 -4.54 24.74 -4.32
N VAL A 27 -4.11 24.12 -5.42
CA VAL A 27 -2.89 24.55 -6.13
C VAL A 27 -3.06 26.00 -6.58
N PRO A 28 -2.12 26.91 -6.29
CA PRO A 28 -2.16 28.28 -6.78
C PRO A 28 -2.16 28.31 -8.30
N VAL A 29 -3.04 29.12 -8.88
CA VAL A 29 -3.12 29.31 -10.32
C VAL A 29 -2.77 30.74 -10.71
N LYS A 30 -2.15 30.91 -11.87
CA LYS A 30 -1.90 32.24 -12.43
C LYS A 30 -3.22 32.90 -12.85
N ALA A 31 -3.19 34.23 -12.85
CA ALA A 31 -4.37 34.99 -13.27
C ALA A 31 -4.81 34.60 -14.70
N LEU A 32 -6.10 34.34 -14.85
CA LEU A 32 -6.71 33.86 -16.09
C LEU A 32 -6.40 34.75 -17.30
N GLU A 33 -6.36 36.06 -17.08
CA GLU A 33 -6.03 37.05 -18.13
C GLU A 33 -4.64 36.89 -18.73
N LYS A 34 -3.67 36.37 -17.93
CA LYS A 34 -2.31 36.12 -18.38
C LYS A 34 -2.21 34.78 -19.11
N THR A 35 -2.88 33.76 -18.61
CA THR A 35 -2.85 32.41 -19.19
C THR A 35 -3.61 32.31 -20.51
N LEU A 36 -4.64 33.08 -20.69
CA LEU A 36 -5.38 33.13 -21.98
C LEU A 36 -4.58 33.78 -23.13
N LYS A 37 -3.54 34.54 -22.81
CA LYS A 37 -2.70 35.22 -23.81
C LYS A 37 -1.51 34.38 -24.28
N ASP A 38 -1.11 33.38 -23.54
CA ASP A 38 0.05 32.55 -23.85
C ASP A 38 -0.20 31.07 -23.49
N ILE A 39 -0.41 30.24 -24.52
CA ILE A 39 -0.68 28.81 -24.39
C ILE A 39 0.51 28.02 -23.79
N LYS A 40 1.72 28.60 -23.79
CA LYS A 40 2.91 27.98 -23.20
C LYS A 40 3.09 28.30 -21.72
N LEU A 41 2.27 29.19 -21.18
CA LEU A 41 2.35 29.58 -19.80
C LEU A 41 1.74 28.50 -18.91
N GLU A 42 2.52 27.98 -17.98
CA GLU A 42 2.05 27.04 -16.97
C GLU A 42 0.96 27.68 -16.09
N LEU A 43 -0.22 27.07 -16.05
CA LEU A 43 -1.38 27.58 -15.32
C LEU A 43 -1.26 27.33 -13.81
N GLU A 44 -0.93 26.10 -13.43
CA GLU A 44 -0.78 25.69 -12.03
C GLU A 44 0.64 25.94 -11.57
N MET A 45 0.82 26.64 -10.46
CA MET A 45 2.13 27.09 -9.99
C MET A 45 2.82 26.08 -9.05
N GLY A 46 2.12 24.99 -8.70
CA GLY A 46 2.58 24.07 -7.66
C GLY A 46 2.38 24.64 -6.24
N PHE A 47 2.74 23.84 -5.24
CA PHE A 47 2.71 24.27 -3.85
C PHE A 47 4.03 24.96 -3.48
N ASP A 48 3.94 26.01 -2.69
CA ASP A 48 5.12 26.47 -1.95
C ASP A 48 5.48 25.51 -0.81
N PRO A 49 6.64 25.63 -0.17
CA PRO A 49 7.06 24.71 0.90
C PRO A 49 6.06 24.61 2.07
N PHE A 50 5.41 25.72 2.44
CA PHE A 50 4.44 25.75 3.55
C PHE A 50 3.16 25.01 3.17
N MET A 51 2.65 25.26 1.97
CA MET A 51 1.48 24.52 1.46
C MET A 51 1.77 23.04 1.28
N ALA A 52 2.97 22.68 0.81
CA ALA A 52 3.40 21.31 0.66
C ALA A 52 3.48 20.59 2.02
N CYS A 53 4.04 21.22 3.04
CA CYS A 53 4.05 20.68 4.40
C CYS A 53 2.64 20.50 4.95
N ALA A 54 1.75 21.49 4.79
CA ALA A 54 0.37 21.38 5.26
C ALA A 54 -0.41 20.24 4.57
N GLU A 55 -0.17 20.00 3.28
CA GLU A 55 -0.74 18.83 2.60
C GLU A 55 -0.10 17.50 3.06
N ALA A 56 1.18 17.50 3.37
CA ALA A 56 1.86 16.32 3.91
C ALA A 56 1.34 15.92 5.30
N GLU A 57 0.90 16.86 6.14
CA GLU A 57 0.29 16.61 7.44
C GLU A 57 -1.08 15.92 7.35
N ARG A 58 -1.68 15.87 6.17
CA ARG A 58 -2.91 15.12 5.87
C ARG A 58 -2.65 13.67 5.45
N CYS A 59 -1.41 13.21 5.52
CA CYS A 59 -0.99 11.87 5.11
C CYS A 59 -1.64 10.79 5.99
N LEU A 60 -2.25 9.78 5.37
CA LEU A 60 -2.88 8.64 6.05
C LEU A 60 -1.94 7.45 6.25
N ASN A 61 -0.62 7.61 6.05
CA ASN A 61 0.38 6.53 6.17
C ASN A 61 0.06 5.26 5.37
N CYS A 62 -0.29 5.42 4.09
CA CYS A 62 -0.58 4.30 3.19
C CYS A 62 0.66 3.43 2.86
N ASP A 63 1.81 3.72 3.45
CA ASP A 63 3.04 2.94 3.37
C ASP A 63 3.06 1.69 4.28
N VAL A 64 2.05 1.54 5.15
CA VAL A 64 1.86 0.34 5.97
C VAL A 64 1.05 -0.68 5.20
N GLN A 65 1.61 -1.88 5.03
CA GLN A 65 1.00 -2.95 4.24
C GLN A 65 0.95 -4.26 5.01
N THR A 66 0.02 -5.13 4.62
CA THR A 66 -0.05 -6.48 5.15
C THR A 66 0.90 -7.41 4.41
N VAL A 67 1.73 -8.12 5.16
CA VAL A 67 2.71 -9.08 4.61
C VAL A 67 2.37 -10.48 5.10
N PHE A 68 2.43 -11.46 4.19
CA PHE A 68 2.12 -12.85 4.46
C PHE A 68 3.38 -13.70 4.64
N SER A 69 3.37 -14.56 5.66
CA SER A 69 4.40 -15.57 5.90
C SER A 69 3.80 -16.97 5.87
N GLY A 70 4.00 -17.70 4.77
CA GLY A 70 3.47 -19.05 4.59
C GLY A 70 3.96 -20.05 5.65
N LYS A 71 5.16 -19.85 6.22
CA LYS A 71 5.72 -20.72 7.26
C LYS A 71 4.90 -20.75 8.54
N LEU A 72 4.21 -19.66 8.85
CA LEU A 72 3.36 -19.51 10.05
C LEU A 72 1.91 -19.86 9.76
N CYS A 73 1.52 -20.01 8.49
CA CYS A 73 0.15 -20.26 8.09
C CYS A 73 -0.29 -21.67 8.49
N ILE A 74 -1.47 -21.77 9.10
CA ILE A 74 -2.16 -23.03 9.41
C ILE A 74 -3.34 -23.30 8.48
N GLU A 75 -3.52 -22.48 7.45
CA GLU A 75 -4.54 -22.64 6.40
C GLU A 75 -5.98 -22.71 6.93
N CYS A 76 -6.28 -21.88 7.94
CA CYS A 76 -7.61 -21.82 8.57
C CYS A 76 -8.62 -20.92 7.84
N ASP A 77 -8.22 -20.28 6.74
CA ASP A 77 -9.00 -19.39 5.86
C ASP A 77 -9.68 -18.17 6.57
N ALA A 78 -9.42 -17.95 7.86
CA ALA A 78 -10.02 -16.86 8.63
C ALA A 78 -9.73 -15.46 8.08
N CYS A 79 -8.59 -15.27 7.38
CA CYS A 79 -8.24 -14.04 6.69
C CYS A 79 -9.05 -13.82 5.40
N VAL A 80 -9.52 -14.90 4.76
CA VAL A 80 -10.43 -14.82 3.61
C VAL A 80 -11.79 -14.34 4.06
N ASP A 81 -12.31 -14.93 5.14
CA ASP A 81 -13.65 -14.64 5.66
C ASP A 81 -13.77 -13.20 6.17
N ILE A 82 -12.69 -12.65 6.76
CA ILE A 82 -12.70 -11.30 7.33
C ILE A 82 -12.42 -10.21 6.31
N CYS A 83 -11.89 -10.55 5.12
CA CYS A 83 -11.47 -9.56 4.14
C CYS A 83 -12.66 -8.78 3.56
N PRO A 84 -12.79 -7.47 3.82
CA PRO A 84 -13.95 -6.70 3.38
C PRO A 84 -14.02 -6.52 1.85
N THR A 85 -12.90 -6.69 1.16
CA THR A 85 -12.79 -6.57 -0.29
C THR A 85 -12.67 -7.90 -1.00
N GLU A 86 -12.69 -9.01 -0.27
CA GLU A 86 -12.59 -10.36 -0.82
C GLU A 86 -11.37 -10.58 -1.75
N CYS A 87 -10.29 -9.84 -1.48
CA CYS A 87 -9.08 -9.84 -2.30
C CYS A 87 -8.09 -10.96 -1.97
N ILE A 88 -8.44 -11.88 -1.08
CA ILE A 88 -7.59 -13.00 -0.64
C ILE A 88 -8.32 -14.31 -0.88
N THR A 89 -7.60 -15.34 -1.36
CA THR A 89 -8.09 -16.71 -1.42
C THR A 89 -6.95 -17.72 -1.22
N PHE A 90 -7.30 -18.94 -0.80
CA PHE A 90 -6.39 -20.10 -0.77
C PHE A 90 -6.87 -21.14 -1.77
N THR A 91 -6.00 -21.51 -2.72
CA THR A 91 -6.39 -22.38 -3.82
C THR A 91 -5.21 -23.23 -4.28
N GLY A 92 -5.43 -24.17 -5.19
CA GLY A 92 -4.34 -24.84 -5.90
C GLY A 92 -3.56 -23.85 -6.75
N ASP A 93 -2.27 -24.10 -6.95
CA ASP A 93 -1.43 -23.29 -7.83
C ASP A 93 -1.92 -23.32 -9.28
N GLY A 94 -1.59 -22.34 -10.08
CA GLY A 94 -2.01 -22.23 -11.48
C GLY A 94 -1.52 -20.93 -12.14
N GLU A 95 -1.86 -20.80 -13.41
CA GLU A 95 -1.59 -19.57 -14.16
C GLU A 95 -2.41 -18.39 -13.63
N GLU A 96 -1.90 -17.18 -13.84
CA GLU A 96 -2.47 -15.97 -13.24
C GLU A 96 -3.95 -15.76 -13.59
N ASP A 97 -4.37 -15.99 -14.83
CA ASP A 97 -5.76 -15.83 -15.25
C ASP A 97 -6.69 -16.82 -14.55
N ASP A 98 -6.21 -18.04 -14.28
CA ASP A 98 -6.94 -19.05 -13.54
C ASP A 98 -7.05 -18.66 -12.06
N LEU A 99 -5.96 -18.20 -11.46
CA LEU A 99 -5.94 -17.72 -10.08
C LEU A 99 -6.87 -16.51 -9.89
N ARG A 100 -6.88 -15.59 -10.86
CA ARG A 100 -7.80 -14.44 -10.85
C ARG A 100 -9.27 -14.86 -10.89
N SER A 101 -9.59 -15.91 -11.65
CA SER A 101 -10.96 -16.40 -11.73
C SER A 101 -11.47 -16.99 -10.41
N ARG A 102 -10.57 -17.37 -9.51
CA ARG A 102 -10.89 -17.94 -8.19
C ARG A 102 -11.01 -16.88 -7.08
N LEU A 103 -10.57 -15.65 -7.32
CA LEU A 103 -10.84 -14.53 -6.44
C LEU A 103 -12.29 -14.09 -6.58
N LYS A 104 -12.95 -13.79 -5.47
CA LYS A 104 -14.32 -13.28 -5.50
C LYS A 104 -14.39 -11.84 -5.98
N ALA A 105 -13.36 -11.05 -5.66
CA ALA A 105 -13.27 -9.67 -6.09
C ALA A 105 -12.90 -9.56 -7.57
N PRO A 106 -13.61 -8.73 -8.35
CA PRO A 106 -13.26 -8.50 -9.75
C PRO A 106 -11.95 -7.73 -9.87
N ALA A 107 -11.07 -8.13 -10.78
CA ALA A 107 -9.82 -7.45 -11.05
C ALA A 107 -10.07 -6.01 -11.54
N LYS A 108 -9.40 -5.05 -10.93
CA LYS A 108 -9.42 -3.63 -11.32
C LYS A 108 -8.26 -3.24 -12.24
N ASN A 109 -7.11 -3.85 -12.03
CA ASN A 109 -5.91 -3.63 -12.83
C ASN A 109 -5.25 -4.97 -13.14
N ARG A 110 -5.11 -5.32 -14.41
CA ARG A 110 -4.49 -6.56 -14.86
C ARG A 110 -3.00 -6.42 -15.18
N ASP A 111 -2.50 -5.20 -15.22
CA ASP A 111 -1.07 -4.93 -15.47
C ASP A 111 -0.22 -5.21 -14.21
N GLN A 112 -0.84 -5.25 -13.05
CA GLN A 112 -0.21 -5.66 -11.81
C GLN A 112 -0.47 -7.14 -11.56
N ALA A 113 0.61 -7.92 -11.45
CA ALA A 113 0.52 -9.33 -11.11
C ALA A 113 -0.10 -9.56 -9.72
N LEU A 114 -0.80 -10.68 -9.56
CA LEU A 114 -1.26 -11.14 -8.27
C LEU A 114 -0.07 -11.48 -7.36
N TYR A 115 -0.21 -11.24 -6.06
CA TYR A 115 0.69 -11.84 -5.10
C TYR A 115 0.30 -13.31 -4.89
N VAL A 116 1.22 -14.21 -5.16
CA VAL A 116 1.05 -15.64 -4.95
C VAL A 116 2.14 -16.13 -4.01
N SER A 117 1.77 -16.80 -2.92
CA SER A 117 2.74 -17.34 -1.98
C SER A 117 3.41 -18.60 -2.52
N ASP A 118 4.51 -19.02 -1.87
CA ASP A 118 5.01 -20.37 -2.00
C ASP A 118 3.92 -21.39 -1.59
N ALA A 119 4.07 -22.62 -2.06
CA ALA A 119 3.18 -23.72 -1.69
C ALA A 119 3.14 -23.93 -0.17
N LEU A 120 1.94 -23.99 0.38
CA LEU A 120 1.70 -24.22 1.79
C LEU A 120 1.72 -25.73 2.11
N LYS A 121 1.46 -26.10 3.37
CA LYS A 121 1.53 -27.52 3.83
C LYS A 121 0.58 -28.45 3.09
N THR A 122 -0.57 -27.96 2.66
CA THR A 122 -1.56 -28.74 1.87
C THR A 122 -1.39 -28.61 0.38
N SER A 123 -0.27 -28.03 -0.10
CA SER A 123 -0.01 -27.70 -1.51
C SER A 123 -0.95 -26.61 -2.07
N ARG A 124 -1.72 -25.93 -1.23
CA ARG A 124 -2.43 -24.70 -1.63
C ARG A 124 -1.44 -23.52 -1.68
N VAL A 125 -1.78 -22.51 -2.44
CA VAL A 125 -1.12 -21.19 -2.42
C VAL A 125 -2.08 -20.15 -1.90
N MET A 126 -1.56 -19.13 -1.22
CA MET A 126 -2.32 -17.94 -0.90
C MET A 126 -2.19 -16.95 -2.04
N VAL A 127 -3.32 -16.48 -2.54
CA VAL A 127 -3.42 -15.52 -3.64
C VAL A 127 -4.06 -14.25 -3.13
N LYS A 128 -3.46 -13.10 -3.43
CA LYS A 128 -3.94 -11.78 -3.04
C LYS A 128 -3.85 -10.79 -4.20
N ASP A 129 -4.93 -10.05 -4.44
CA ASP A 129 -4.93 -8.90 -5.34
C ASP A 129 -4.61 -7.62 -4.56
N GLU A 130 -3.39 -7.11 -4.73
CA GLU A 130 -2.92 -5.90 -4.04
C GLU A 130 -3.63 -4.63 -4.48
N ASN A 131 -4.16 -4.57 -5.72
CA ASN A 131 -4.91 -3.41 -6.21
C ASN A 131 -6.27 -3.21 -5.53
N ILE A 132 -6.80 -4.28 -4.96
CA ILE A 132 -8.12 -4.29 -4.31
C ILE A 132 -7.95 -4.19 -2.80
N CYS A 133 -6.79 -4.56 -2.28
CA CYS A 133 -6.48 -4.53 -0.86
C CYS A 133 -6.56 -3.10 -0.30
N LEU A 134 -7.30 -2.92 0.80
CA LEU A 134 -7.39 -1.64 1.52
C LEU A 134 -6.28 -1.44 2.54
N HIS A 135 -5.38 -2.41 2.70
CA HIS A 135 -4.35 -2.44 3.74
C HIS A 135 -4.89 -2.20 5.16
N CYS A 136 -6.12 -2.61 5.41
CA CYS A 136 -6.84 -2.35 6.67
C CYS A 136 -6.34 -3.18 7.86
N GLY A 137 -5.48 -4.18 7.65
CA GLY A 137 -4.91 -5.00 8.71
C GLY A 137 -5.83 -6.06 9.32
N MET A 138 -7.10 -6.14 8.93
CA MET A 138 -8.05 -7.10 9.53
C MET A 138 -7.60 -8.57 9.38
N CYS A 139 -6.95 -8.91 8.27
CA CYS A 139 -6.35 -10.24 8.08
C CYS A 139 -5.23 -10.53 9.08
N ALA A 140 -4.42 -9.52 9.42
CA ALA A 140 -3.35 -9.65 10.41
C ALA A 140 -3.92 -9.78 11.83
N GLU A 141 -4.91 -8.97 12.16
CA GLU A 141 -5.57 -9.02 13.47
C GLU A 141 -6.31 -10.35 13.69
N ARG A 142 -6.95 -10.88 12.66
CA ARG A 142 -7.69 -12.14 12.72
C ARG A 142 -6.79 -13.38 12.73
N CYS A 143 -5.54 -13.27 12.30
CA CYS A 143 -4.65 -14.41 12.14
C CYS A 143 -4.15 -14.96 13.49
N PRO A 144 -4.51 -16.19 13.89
CA PRO A 144 -4.16 -16.72 15.21
C PRO A 144 -2.66 -17.06 15.36
N THR A 145 -1.93 -17.17 14.24
CA THR A 145 -0.53 -17.59 14.21
C THR A 145 0.42 -16.45 13.81
N GLY A 146 -0.09 -15.26 13.53
CA GLY A 146 0.71 -14.16 13.03
C GLY A 146 1.32 -14.41 11.63
N ALA A 147 0.69 -15.26 10.81
CA ALA A 147 1.09 -15.47 9.42
C ALA A 147 0.89 -14.21 8.58
N TRP A 148 -0.07 -13.38 8.93
CA TRP A 148 -0.21 -12.02 8.44
C TRP A 148 0.36 -11.03 9.45
N ASP A 149 1.05 -10.03 8.96
CA ASP A 149 1.68 -8.99 9.76
C ASP A 149 1.56 -7.63 9.07
N MET A 150 1.55 -6.55 9.85
CA MET A 150 1.62 -5.20 9.32
C MET A 150 3.07 -4.76 9.24
N GLN A 151 3.49 -4.27 8.08
CA GLN A 151 4.85 -3.79 7.89
C GLN A 151 4.85 -2.41 7.25
N LYS A 152 5.69 -1.52 7.78
CA LYS A 152 5.96 -0.22 7.21
C LYS A 152 7.13 -0.30 6.25
N PHE A 153 6.97 0.23 5.04
CA PHE A 153 8.00 0.23 4.02
C PHE A 153 8.66 1.60 3.93
N PHE A 154 9.99 1.60 3.86
CA PHE A 154 10.80 2.80 3.74
C PHE A 154 11.63 2.73 2.48
N LEU A 155 11.61 3.79 1.68
CA LEU A 155 12.52 3.96 0.56
C LEU A 155 13.76 4.69 1.04
N GLN A 156 14.90 3.99 1.07
CA GLN A 156 16.20 4.58 1.33
C GLN A 156 16.86 4.97 0.00
N CYS A 157 16.96 6.25 -0.26
CA CYS A 157 17.68 6.78 -1.42
C CYS A 157 19.11 7.13 -1.01
N ALA A 158 20.10 6.59 -1.73
CA ALA A 158 21.48 7.05 -1.61
C ALA A 158 21.60 8.39 -2.36
N GLU A 159 22.06 9.43 -1.67
CA GLU A 159 22.41 10.69 -2.33
C GLU A 159 23.76 10.53 -3.02
N ALA A 160 23.83 10.88 -4.32
CA ALA A 160 25.09 10.94 -5.05
C ALA A 160 25.76 12.29 -4.75
N GLY A 161 26.90 12.27 -4.11
CA GLY A 161 27.71 13.48 -3.80
C GLY A 161 28.45 13.33 -2.49
N ALA A 162 29.39 14.23 -2.22
CA ALA A 162 30.26 14.19 -1.07
C ALA A 162 29.48 14.03 0.25
N GLU A 163 29.83 13.00 1.00
CA GLU A 163 29.29 12.63 2.31
C GLU A 163 27.90 11.94 2.33
N ALA A 164 27.83 10.74 1.76
CA ALA A 164 26.87 9.78 2.23
C ALA A 164 27.15 9.51 3.72
N LYS A 165 26.40 10.13 4.62
CA LYS A 165 26.48 9.81 6.04
C LYS A 165 26.05 8.35 6.20
N ARG A 166 27.02 7.49 6.52
CA ARG A 166 26.74 6.13 6.98
C ARG A 166 26.07 6.26 8.34
N THR A 167 24.76 6.02 8.38
CA THR A 167 24.02 5.72 9.60
C THR A 167 23.97 4.22 9.78
#